data_7e1836a2eeb3a1e49da6f1f9e6c7b646
#
_entry.id   7e1836a2eeb3a1e49da6f1f9e6c7b646
#
_cell.length_a   1.000
_cell.length_b   1.000
_cell.length_c   1.000
_cell.angle_alpha   90.00
_cell.angle_beta   90.00
_cell.angle_gamma   90.00
#
_symmetry.space_group_name_H-M   'P 1'
#
loop_
_entity.id
_entity.type
_entity.pdbx_description
1 polymer ?
#
loop_
_entity_poly.entity_id
_entity_poly.type
_entity_poly.pdbx_seq_one_letter_code
_entity_poly.pdbx_strand_id
1 'polypeptide(L)'
;MFVRPIRPGDKRSLQRGLIRLSDESTRARFLAPKDHFSRAELTYLTQVDGSDHAAFVAFELRRPTQVVAVARYIRDPEAPEAAEAAITVADHLHGRGLGRLMGHVLADAARAEGIQRFTASMLSDNVAVMRLFDSISERLTTQPTDGPIREIVAELAA
;
A
#
# COMPACT_ATOMS: atom_id res chain seq x y z
N MET A 1 14.37 8.39 -8.77
CA MET A 1 13.38 7.36 -8.41
C MET A 1 12.39 7.17 -9.53
N PHE A 2 11.95 5.97 -9.80
CA PHE A 2 10.89 5.72 -10.78
C PHE A 2 9.84 4.77 -10.21
N VAL A 3 8.60 4.93 -10.69
CA VAL A 3 7.43 4.18 -10.25
C VAL A 3 6.80 3.53 -11.48
N ARG A 4 6.41 2.27 -11.36
CA ARG A 4 5.71 1.53 -12.41
C ARG A 4 4.76 0.48 -11.82
N PRO A 5 3.80 -0.02 -12.61
CA PRO A 5 3.01 -1.17 -12.19
C PRO A 5 3.89 -2.38 -11.88
N ILE A 6 3.48 -3.15 -10.86
CA ILE A 6 4.15 -4.39 -10.49
C ILE A 6 4.01 -5.43 -11.60
N ARG A 7 4.98 -6.34 -11.71
CA ARG A 7 5.03 -7.38 -12.73
C ARG A 7 5.31 -8.74 -12.08
N PRO A 8 4.93 -9.86 -12.71
CA PRO A 8 5.28 -11.18 -12.21
C PRO A 8 6.78 -11.39 -11.97
N GLY A 9 7.63 -10.73 -12.75
CA GLY A 9 9.09 -10.77 -12.58
C GLY A 9 9.62 -10.08 -11.33
N ASP A 10 8.77 -9.37 -10.59
CA ASP A 10 9.17 -8.63 -9.39
C ASP A 10 9.18 -9.47 -8.10
N LYS A 11 8.84 -10.76 -8.17
CA LYS A 11 8.73 -11.63 -6.98
C LYS A 11 9.98 -11.60 -6.11
N ARG A 12 11.14 -11.71 -6.71
CA ARG A 12 12.41 -11.71 -5.99
C ARG A 12 12.71 -10.35 -5.34
N SER A 13 12.46 -9.27 -6.07
CA SER A 13 12.64 -7.91 -5.56
C SER A 13 11.68 -7.61 -4.41
N LEU A 14 10.44 -8.09 -4.50
CA LEU A 14 9.44 -7.95 -3.45
C LEU A 14 9.85 -8.70 -2.18
N GLN A 15 10.31 -9.95 -2.31
CA GLN A 15 10.79 -10.75 -1.19
C GLN A 15 11.97 -10.08 -0.49
N ARG A 16 12.94 -9.60 -1.26
CA ARG A 16 14.11 -8.89 -0.71
C ARG A 16 13.71 -7.59 -0.02
N GLY A 17 12.72 -6.89 -0.56
CA GLY A 17 12.17 -5.68 0.06
C GLY A 17 11.58 -5.96 1.44
N LEU A 18 10.83 -7.05 1.59
CA LEU A 18 10.25 -7.45 2.88
C LEU A 18 11.35 -7.74 3.91
N ILE A 19 12.39 -8.48 3.51
CA ILE A 19 13.50 -8.84 4.41
C ILE A 19 14.21 -7.59 4.94
N ARG A 20 14.28 -6.52 4.14
CA ARG A 20 14.93 -5.27 4.55
C ARG A 20 14.08 -4.38 5.45
N LEU A 21 12.77 -4.66 5.58
CA LEU A 21 11.92 -3.89 6.48
C LEU A 21 12.22 -4.23 7.94
N SER A 22 12.11 -3.21 8.82
CA SER A 22 12.16 -3.43 10.26
C SER A 22 10.96 -4.25 10.74
N ASP A 23 11.05 -4.83 11.92
CA ASP A 23 9.92 -5.52 12.56
C ASP A 23 8.74 -4.56 12.77
N GLU A 24 9.03 -3.30 13.12
CA GLU A 24 8.01 -2.26 13.26
C GLU A 24 7.27 -2.02 11.93
N SER A 25 8.00 -1.89 10.82
CA SER A 25 7.40 -1.66 9.50
C SER A 25 6.60 -2.86 9.00
N THR A 26 7.08 -4.09 9.19
CA THR A 26 6.32 -5.30 8.82
C THR A 26 5.06 -5.44 9.65
N ARG A 27 5.14 -5.14 10.94
CA ARG A 27 3.97 -5.16 11.82
C ARG A 27 2.96 -4.08 11.45
N ALA A 28 3.42 -2.88 11.09
CA ALA A 28 2.54 -1.81 10.65
C ALA A 28 1.79 -2.17 9.35
N ARG A 29 2.47 -2.84 8.41
CA ARG A 29 1.87 -3.23 7.12
C ARG A 29 0.97 -4.45 7.22
N PHE A 30 1.37 -5.48 7.96
CA PHE A 30 0.68 -6.77 8.00
C PHE A 30 -0.10 -7.00 9.29
N LEU A 31 0.00 -6.07 10.26
CA LEU A 31 -0.62 -6.13 11.59
C LEU A 31 -0.16 -7.35 12.40
N ALA A 32 0.91 -7.98 11.97
CA ALA A 32 1.57 -9.13 12.59
C ALA A 32 3.03 -9.21 12.13
N PRO A 33 3.90 -9.91 12.85
CA PRO A 33 5.25 -10.16 12.38
C PRO A 33 5.23 -10.93 11.05
N LYS A 34 6.05 -10.48 10.09
CA LYS A 34 6.19 -11.16 8.80
C LYS A 34 7.62 -11.01 8.30
N ASP A 35 8.28 -12.13 8.04
CA ASP A 35 9.68 -12.18 7.62
C ASP A 35 9.87 -12.73 6.20
N HIS A 36 8.84 -13.37 5.63
CA HIS A 36 8.89 -13.87 4.26
C HIS A 36 7.50 -14.00 3.66
N PHE A 37 7.44 -13.98 2.33
CA PHE A 37 6.25 -14.34 1.57
C PHE A 37 6.37 -15.79 1.09
N SER A 38 5.26 -16.53 1.13
CA SER A 38 5.17 -17.82 0.47
C SER A 38 5.17 -17.65 -1.05
N ARG A 39 5.40 -18.73 -1.79
CA ARG A 39 5.31 -18.72 -3.26
C ARG A 39 3.93 -18.29 -3.73
N ALA A 40 2.87 -18.78 -3.09
CA ALA A 40 1.49 -18.42 -3.42
C ALA A 40 1.23 -16.94 -3.16
N GLU A 41 1.71 -16.40 -2.04
CA GLU A 41 1.60 -14.98 -1.74
C GLU A 41 2.33 -14.12 -2.77
N LEU A 42 3.55 -14.48 -3.17
CA LEU A 42 4.31 -13.75 -4.18
C LEU A 42 3.60 -13.76 -5.54
N THR A 43 3.00 -14.88 -5.91
CA THR A 43 2.21 -14.97 -7.14
C THR A 43 0.99 -14.04 -7.05
N TYR A 44 0.23 -14.10 -5.98
CA TYR A 44 -0.93 -13.25 -5.76
C TYR A 44 -0.56 -11.76 -5.77
N LEU A 45 0.56 -11.39 -5.14
CA LEU A 45 0.97 -10.00 -5.00
C LEU A 45 1.57 -9.40 -6.28
N THR A 46 2.01 -10.22 -7.22
CA THR A 46 2.69 -9.75 -8.44
C THR A 46 1.92 -9.99 -9.73
N GLN A 47 1.02 -10.98 -9.76
CA GLN A 47 0.16 -11.26 -10.90
C GLN A 47 -1.17 -10.58 -10.69
N VAL A 48 -1.22 -9.28 -10.99
CA VAL A 48 -2.39 -8.44 -10.76
C VAL A 48 -3.03 -8.05 -12.09
N ASP A 49 -4.34 -7.80 -12.10
CA ASP A 49 -5.08 -7.43 -13.31
C ASP A 49 -5.01 -5.92 -13.63
N GLY A 50 -4.57 -5.11 -12.67
CA GLY A 50 -4.51 -3.65 -12.82
C GLY A 50 -5.85 -2.94 -12.67
N SER A 51 -6.93 -3.67 -12.41
CA SER A 51 -8.29 -3.16 -12.28
C SER A 51 -8.87 -3.45 -10.89
N ASP A 52 -9.12 -4.72 -10.57
CA ASP A 52 -9.62 -5.13 -9.26
C ASP A 52 -8.50 -5.31 -8.23
N HIS A 53 -7.31 -5.61 -8.71
CA HIS A 53 -6.10 -5.64 -7.90
C HIS A 53 -5.02 -4.88 -8.67
N ALA A 54 -4.64 -3.71 -8.19
CA ALA A 54 -3.58 -2.90 -8.77
C ALA A 54 -2.46 -2.68 -7.76
N ALA A 55 -1.23 -2.69 -8.23
CA ALA A 55 -0.07 -2.45 -7.40
C ALA A 55 1.01 -1.72 -8.20
N PHE A 56 1.69 -0.82 -7.52
CA PHE A 56 2.79 -0.03 -8.06
C PHE A 56 4.02 -0.22 -7.19
N VAL A 57 5.18 -0.26 -7.82
CA VAL A 57 6.47 -0.39 -7.14
C VAL A 57 7.33 0.81 -7.47
N ALA A 58 8.14 1.23 -6.53
CA ALA A 58 9.13 2.29 -6.71
C ALA A 58 10.53 1.71 -6.55
N PHE A 59 11.45 2.21 -7.36
CA PHE A 59 12.87 1.83 -7.36
C PHE A 59 13.72 3.09 -7.32
N GLU A 60 14.89 3.01 -6.68
CA GLU A 60 15.91 4.03 -6.81
C GLU A 60 16.63 3.88 -8.15
N LEU A 61 16.91 5.01 -8.81
CA LEU A 61 17.61 5.00 -10.11
C LEU A 61 18.97 4.30 -10.05
N ARG A 62 19.68 4.46 -8.93
CA ARG A 62 21.00 3.82 -8.73
C ARG A 62 20.93 2.33 -8.41
N ARG A 63 19.74 1.84 -8.01
CA ARG A 63 19.52 0.43 -7.64
C ARG A 63 18.18 -0.04 -8.23
N PRO A 64 18.14 -0.21 -9.56
CA PRO A 64 16.86 -0.44 -10.27
C PRO A 64 16.21 -1.79 -9.99
N THR A 65 16.89 -2.70 -9.29
CA THR A 65 16.32 -3.98 -8.86
C THR A 65 15.86 -3.99 -7.41
N GLN A 66 16.08 -2.89 -6.68
CA GLN A 66 15.73 -2.78 -5.28
C GLN A 66 14.41 -2.02 -5.11
N VAL A 67 13.35 -2.74 -4.78
CA VAL A 67 12.05 -2.14 -4.43
C VAL A 67 12.19 -1.35 -3.14
N VAL A 68 11.77 -0.09 -3.17
CA VAL A 68 11.81 0.81 -2.00
C VAL A 68 10.42 1.25 -1.55
N ALA A 69 9.40 1.01 -2.36
CA ALA A 69 8.01 1.25 -1.94
C ALA A 69 7.07 0.40 -2.76
N VAL A 70 5.95 0.03 -2.16
CA VAL A 70 4.83 -0.67 -2.81
C VAL A 70 3.53 -0.05 -2.35
N ALA A 71 2.67 0.29 -3.31
CA ALA A 71 1.30 0.71 -3.05
C ALA A 71 0.36 -0.22 -3.81
N ARG A 72 -0.69 -0.70 -3.15
CA ARG A 72 -1.69 -1.57 -3.79
C ARG A 72 -3.08 -1.30 -3.28
N TYR A 73 -4.05 -1.59 -4.12
CA TYR A 73 -5.42 -1.73 -3.68
C TYR A 73 -6.02 -3.03 -4.17
N ILE A 74 -6.99 -3.54 -3.42
CA ILE A 74 -7.80 -4.71 -3.78
C ILE A 74 -9.25 -4.27 -3.67
N ARG A 75 -9.98 -4.30 -4.79
CA ARG A 75 -11.39 -3.92 -4.84
C ARG A 75 -12.22 -4.87 -3.99
N ASP A 76 -13.17 -4.31 -3.25
CA ASP A 76 -14.14 -5.10 -2.50
C ASP A 76 -15.17 -5.68 -3.48
N PRO A 77 -15.29 -7.01 -3.59
CA PRO A 77 -16.27 -7.60 -4.53
C PRO A 77 -17.71 -7.32 -4.15
N GLU A 78 -18.00 -7.02 -2.88
CA GLU A 78 -19.35 -6.68 -2.41
C GLU A 78 -19.66 -5.18 -2.49
N ALA A 79 -18.63 -4.35 -2.59
CA ALA A 79 -18.75 -2.89 -2.72
C ALA A 79 -17.74 -2.39 -3.77
N PRO A 80 -18.06 -2.52 -5.09
CA PRO A 80 -17.10 -2.23 -6.16
C PRO A 80 -16.55 -0.79 -6.19
N GLU A 81 -17.23 0.14 -5.54
CA GLU A 81 -16.79 1.53 -5.36
C GLU A 81 -15.73 1.70 -4.27
N ALA A 82 -15.46 0.63 -3.50
CA ALA A 82 -14.48 0.62 -2.43
C ALA A 82 -13.34 -0.36 -2.71
N ALA A 83 -12.17 -0.05 -2.22
CA ALA A 83 -11.01 -0.95 -2.26
C ALA A 83 -10.18 -0.82 -1.00
N GLU A 84 -9.63 -1.94 -0.55
CA GLU A 84 -8.66 -1.93 0.54
C GLU A 84 -7.30 -1.52 0.00
N ALA A 85 -6.69 -0.51 0.61
CA ALA A 85 -5.41 0.03 0.17
C ALA A 85 -4.31 -0.21 1.22
N ALA A 86 -3.10 -0.41 0.74
CA ALA A 86 -1.93 -0.56 1.58
C ALA A 86 -0.71 0.06 0.91
N ILE A 87 0.10 0.77 1.69
CA ILE A 87 1.31 1.43 1.21
C ILE A 87 2.45 1.11 2.17
N THR A 88 3.57 0.68 1.62
CA THR A 88 4.78 0.35 2.36
C THR A 88 5.97 1.08 1.76
N VAL A 89 6.78 1.69 2.61
CA VAL A 89 8.00 2.41 2.21
C VAL A 89 9.18 1.85 2.99
N ALA A 90 10.30 1.67 2.32
CA ALA A 90 11.54 1.24 2.96
C ALA A 90 11.93 2.20 4.10
N ASP A 91 12.42 1.66 5.22
CA ASP A 91 12.64 2.43 6.44
C ASP A 91 13.54 3.65 6.22
N HIS A 92 14.61 3.51 5.44
CA HIS A 92 15.56 4.60 5.18
C HIS A 92 14.97 5.76 4.35
N LEU A 93 13.78 5.58 3.79
CA LEU A 93 13.09 6.60 2.98
C LEU A 93 11.83 7.14 3.68
N HIS A 94 11.59 6.79 4.94
CA HIS A 94 10.49 7.35 5.70
C HIS A 94 10.67 8.87 5.88
N GLY A 95 9.55 9.60 5.90
CA GLY A 95 9.55 11.05 6.10
C GLY A 95 10.02 11.87 4.91
N ARG A 96 10.18 11.28 3.72
CA ARG A 96 10.67 11.96 2.51
C ARG A 96 9.60 12.17 1.44
N GLY A 97 8.32 11.93 1.77
CA GLY A 97 7.21 12.13 0.85
C GLY A 97 6.97 11.00 -0.15
N LEU A 98 7.73 9.90 -0.09
CA LEU A 98 7.56 8.79 -1.01
C LEU A 98 6.21 8.08 -0.81
N GLY A 99 5.79 7.87 0.43
CA GLY A 99 4.48 7.28 0.74
C GLY A 99 3.34 8.11 0.16
N ARG A 100 3.41 9.42 0.28
CA ARG A 100 2.42 10.35 -0.28
C ARG A 100 2.40 10.27 -1.81
N LEU A 101 3.57 10.26 -2.45
CA LEU A 101 3.66 10.09 -3.89
C LEU A 101 3.00 8.78 -4.35
N MET A 102 3.33 7.68 -3.68
CA MET A 102 2.76 6.37 -3.98
C MET A 102 1.24 6.36 -3.76
N GLY A 103 0.78 7.04 -2.71
CA GLY A 103 -0.64 7.20 -2.43
C GLY A 103 -1.39 7.94 -3.53
N HIS A 104 -0.82 9.01 -4.07
CA HIS A 104 -1.41 9.75 -5.19
C HIS A 104 -1.44 8.92 -6.47
N VAL A 105 -0.37 8.19 -6.77
CA VAL A 105 -0.35 7.27 -7.93
C VAL A 105 -1.46 6.23 -7.80
N LEU A 106 -1.60 5.64 -6.61
CA LEU A 106 -2.61 4.63 -6.35
C LEU A 106 -4.03 5.20 -6.45
N ALA A 107 -4.25 6.38 -5.90
CA ALA A 107 -5.55 7.06 -5.94
C ALA A 107 -5.96 7.41 -7.37
N ASP A 108 -5.04 7.88 -8.19
CA ASP A 108 -5.31 8.18 -9.60
C ASP A 108 -5.71 6.91 -10.38
N ALA A 109 -4.99 5.82 -10.15
CA ALA A 109 -5.32 4.53 -10.76
C ALA A 109 -6.70 4.03 -10.32
N ALA A 110 -7.00 4.16 -9.03
CA ALA A 110 -8.29 3.75 -8.47
C ALA A 110 -9.45 4.55 -9.06
N ARG A 111 -9.30 5.87 -9.16
CA ARG A 111 -10.33 6.73 -9.78
C ARG A 111 -10.60 6.34 -11.23
N ALA A 112 -9.56 6.04 -11.98
CA ALA A 112 -9.70 5.59 -13.37
C ALA A 112 -10.51 4.29 -13.50
N GLU A 113 -10.52 3.46 -12.46
CA GLU A 113 -11.26 2.21 -12.40
C GLU A 113 -12.61 2.33 -11.67
N GLY A 114 -13.06 3.55 -11.38
CA GLY A 114 -14.35 3.80 -10.75
C GLY A 114 -14.40 3.58 -9.23
N ILE A 115 -13.25 3.43 -8.59
CA ILE A 115 -13.17 3.33 -7.13
C ILE A 115 -13.30 4.74 -6.54
N GLN A 116 -14.19 4.90 -5.56
CA GLN A 116 -14.52 6.18 -4.94
C GLN A 116 -13.90 6.34 -3.56
N ARG A 117 -13.54 5.24 -2.90
CA ARG A 117 -12.94 5.29 -1.56
C ARG A 117 -11.99 4.15 -1.32
N PHE A 118 -11.00 4.41 -0.48
CA PHE A 118 -10.13 3.41 0.08
C PHE A 118 -10.52 3.10 1.51
N THR A 119 -10.42 1.83 1.88
CA THR A 119 -10.43 1.38 3.26
C THR A 119 -9.04 0.90 3.63
N ALA A 120 -8.67 1.03 4.90
CA ALA A 120 -7.40 0.49 5.39
C ALA A 120 -7.52 0.15 6.87
N SER A 121 -6.85 -0.93 7.26
CA SER A 121 -6.66 -1.30 8.67
C SER A 121 -5.25 -0.90 9.10
N MET A 122 -5.12 -0.32 10.28
CA MET A 122 -3.86 0.21 10.77
C MET A 122 -3.75 0.05 12.28
N LEU A 123 -2.53 0.12 12.80
CA LEU A 123 -2.33 0.26 14.24
C LEU A 123 -2.84 1.62 14.67
N SER A 124 -3.56 1.67 15.79
CA SER A 124 -4.24 2.89 16.24
C SER A 124 -3.33 4.07 16.55
N ASP A 125 -2.05 3.82 16.80
CA ASP A 125 -1.01 4.84 17.05
C ASP A 125 -0.20 5.21 15.80
N ASN A 126 -0.55 4.68 14.63
CA ASN A 126 0.19 4.94 13.38
C ASN A 126 -0.24 6.27 12.75
N VAL A 127 0.30 7.37 13.28
CA VAL A 127 0.00 8.73 12.81
C VAL A 127 0.47 8.96 11.37
N ALA A 128 1.58 8.34 10.98
CA ALA A 128 2.15 8.51 9.63
C ALA A 128 1.18 8.00 8.55
N VAL A 129 0.58 6.84 8.76
CA VAL A 129 -0.41 6.28 7.83
C VAL A 129 -1.67 7.13 7.81
N MET A 130 -2.14 7.62 8.96
CA MET A 130 -3.28 8.55 9.02
C MET A 130 -3.05 9.78 8.17
N ARG A 131 -1.90 10.42 8.32
CA ARG A 131 -1.54 11.62 7.54
C ARG A 131 -1.43 11.32 6.05
N LEU A 132 -0.92 10.15 5.70
CA LEU A 132 -0.81 9.74 4.32
C LEU A 132 -2.17 9.61 3.67
N PHE A 133 -3.10 8.87 4.29
CA PHE A 133 -4.46 8.70 3.76
C PHE A 133 -5.24 10.01 3.76
N ASP A 134 -5.06 10.85 4.77
CA ASP A 134 -5.67 12.19 4.79
C ASP A 134 -5.21 13.02 3.59
N SER A 135 -3.92 12.95 3.23
CA SER A 135 -3.35 13.73 2.13
C SER A 135 -3.87 13.36 0.74
N ILE A 136 -4.38 12.14 0.57
CA ILE A 136 -4.90 11.65 -0.72
C ILE A 136 -6.42 11.58 -0.77
N SER A 137 -7.09 11.95 0.31
CA SER A 137 -8.54 11.89 0.42
C SER A 137 -9.16 13.29 0.51
N GLU A 138 -10.38 13.40 0.03
CA GLU A 138 -11.22 14.57 0.25
C GLU A 138 -11.78 14.57 1.66
N ARG A 139 -12.03 13.37 2.20
CA ARG A 139 -12.59 13.16 3.54
C ARG A 139 -12.08 11.86 4.12
N LEU A 140 -11.54 11.93 5.33
CA LEU A 140 -11.07 10.78 6.08
C LEU A 140 -11.96 10.54 7.28
N THR A 141 -12.48 9.32 7.42
CA THR A 141 -13.28 8.89 8.54
C THR A 141 -12.58 7.73 9.25
N THR A 142 -12.54 7.78 10.57
CA THR A 142 -12.02 6.68 11.39
C THR A 142 -13.14 6.00 12.10
N GLN A 143 -13.10 4.66 12.17
CA GLN A 143 -14.05 3.89 12.95
C GLN A 143 -13.40 3.51 14.27
N PRO A 144 -14.03 3.83 15.41
CA PRO A 144 -13.52 3.43 16.72
C PRO A 144 -13.57 1.90 16.84
N THR A 145 -12.48 1.32 17.31
CA THR A 145 -12.39 -0.11 17.62
C THR A 145 -11.91 -0.26 19.07
N ASP A 146 -12.33 -1.34 19.73
CA ASP A 146 -11.93 -1.64 21.10
C ASP A 146 -10.55 -2.30 21.19
N GLY A 147 -9.67 -2.07 20.23
CA GLY A 147 -8.39 -2.75 20.18
C GLY A 147 -7.28 -1.90 19.59
N PRO A 148 -6.10 -2.50 19.39
CA PRO A 148 -4.94 -1.80 18.84
C PRO A 148 -5.05 -1.52 17.35
N ILE A 149 -6.06 -2.07 16.67
CA ILE A 149 -6.27 -1.90 15.22
C ILE A 149 -7.43 -0.93 15.01
N ARG A 150 -7.23 0.03 14.12
CA ARG A 150 -8.23 1.00 13.69
C ARG A 150 -8.49 0.85 12.21
N GLU A 151 -9.74 1.00 11.81
CA GLU A 151 -10.11 1.07 10.40
C GLU A 151 -10.38 2.51 9.99
N ILE A 152 -9.96 2.85 8.79
CA ILE A 152 -10.19 4.16 8.18
C ILE A 152 -10.87 4.01 6.84
N VAL A 153 -11.65 5.03 6.47
CA VAL A 153 -12.26 5.18 5.16
C VAL A 153 -11.82 6.52 4.60
N ALA A 154 -11.17 6.49 3.45
CA ALA A 154 -10.69 7.67 2.75
C ALA A 154 -11.52 7.87 1.48
N GLU A 155 -12.37 8.89 1.47
CA GLU A 155 -13.13 9.26 0.27
C GLU A 155 -12.19 9.96 -0.71
N LEU A 156 -12.05 9.40 -1.90
CA LEU A 156 -11.19 9.97 -2.93
C LEU A 156 -11.91 11.15 -3.62
N ALA A 157 -11.16 12.21 -3.92
CA ALA A 157 -11.69 13.32 -4.71
C ALA A 157 -12.07 12.84 -6.11
N ALA A 158 -13.15 13.38 -6.64
CA ALA A 158 -13.64 13.03 -7.97
C ALA A 158 -12.67 13.52 -9.09
#